data_d221a2555454d80d2cc1291c2dd8b243
#
_entry.id   d221a2555454d80d2cc1291c2dd8b243
#
_cell.length_a   1.000
_cell.length_b   1.000
_cell.length_c   1.000
_cell.angle_alpha   90.00
_cell.angle_beta   90.00
_cell.angle_gamma   90.00
#
_symmetry.space_group_name_H-M   'P 1'
#
loop_
_entity.id
_entity.type
_entity.pdbx_description
1 polymer ?
#
loop_
_entity_poly.entity_id
_entity_poly.type
_entity_poly.pdbx_seq_one_letter_code
_entity_poly.pdbx_strand_id
1 'polypeptide(L)'
;MILIVTNKEDTHPTPVIEHLTKSGVPFFRFNTECLLTDYAIEWFCINNIIDFSITNTITNTTILGSQIKSIWERRPEKPNKSNATDPTANKICLEEANAFLVDLQYSLKNIFSIGSAVYDNVAASKL
;
A
#
# COMPACT_ATOMS: atom_id res chain seq x y z
N MET A 1 7.23 10.56 -5.59
CA MET A 1 6.55 10.51 -4.29
C MET A 1 7.00 9.26 -3.55
N ILE A 2 7.14 9.35 -2.27
CA ILE A 2 7.52 8.23 -1.41
C ILE A 2 6.27 7.50 -0.94
N LEU A 3 6.20 6.18 -1.16
CA LEU A 3 5.15 5.33 -0.62
C LEU A 3 5.66 4.70 0.68
N ILE A 4 4.96 4.96 1.78
CA ILE A 4 5.28 4.37 3.10
C ILE A 4 4.24 3.28 3.37
N VAL A 5 4.69 2.02 3.32
CA VAL A 5 3.83 0.85 3.52
C VAL A 5 4.01 0.34 4.94
N THR A 6 2.97 0.44 5.73
CA THR A 6 3.05 0.12 7.16
C THR A 6 1.67 -0.27 7.71
N ASN A 7 1.47 -0.10 8.99
CA ASN A 7 0.19 -0.27 9.68
C ASN A 7 -0.14 0.98 10.49
N LYS A 8 -1.39 1.12 10.89
CA LYS A 8 -1.90 2.33 11.54
C LYS A 8 -1.27 2.56 12.93
N GLU A 9 -0.95 1.48 13.62
CA GLU A 9 -0.40 1.55 14.98
C GLU A 9 1.11 1.78 15.00
N ASP A 10 1.79 1.67 13.87
CA ASP A 10 3.23 1.90 13.79
C ASP A 10 3.55 3.37 14.00
N THR A 11 4.31 3.69 15.05
CA THR A 11 4.70 5.06 15.39
C THR A 11 6.07 5.45 14.84
N HIS A 12 6.85 4.51 14.33
CA HIS A 12 8.18 4.79 13.79
C HIS A 12 8.18 5.72 12.59
N PRO A 13 7.19 5.69 11.67
CA PRO A 13 7.15 6.64 10.58
C PRO A 13 6.89 8.09 10.98
N THR A 14 6.31 8.34 12.16
CA THR A 14 5.89 9.68 12.56
C THR A 14 7.00 10.74 12.50
N PRO A 15 8.20 10.52 13.08
CA PRO A 15 9.27 11.52 12.97
C PRO A 15 9.75 11.73 11.53
N VAL A 16 9.76 10.68 10.73
CA VAL A 16 10.14 10.75 9.31
C VAL A 16 9.11 11.56 8.53
N ILE A 17 7.83 11.31 8.75
CA ILE A 17 6.73 12.05 8.11
C ILE A 17 6.80 13.54 8.48
N GLU A 18 7.06 13.86 9.74
CA GLU A 18 7.24 15.25 10.17
C GLU A 18 8.39 15.93 9.42
N HIS A 19 9.51 15.24 9.28
CA HIS A 19 10.67 15.74 8.54
C HIS A 19 10.35 15.95 7.05
N LEU A 20 9.69 14.98 6.42
CA LEU A 20 9.29 15.08 5.01
C LEU A 20 8.32 16.25 4.79
N THR A 21 7.38 16.44 5.71
CA THR A 21 6.43 17.54 5.65
C THR A 21 7.14 18.90 5.73
N LYS A 22 8.06 19.04 6.67
CA LYS A 22 8.86 20.28 6.83
C LYS A 22 9.74 20.56 5.61
N SER A 23 10.26 19.52 4.98
CA SER A 23 11.12 19.63 3.81
C SER A 23 10.36 19.75 2.49
N GLY A 24 9.03 19.70 2.52
CA GLY A 24 8.20 19.77 1.31
C GLY A 24 8.31 18.55 0.41
N VAL A 25 8.72 17.40 0.94
CA VAL A 25 8.85 16.16 0.16
C VAL A 25 7.53 15.42 0.18
N PRO A 26 6.92 15.15 -0.98
CA PRO A 26 5.64 14.46 -1.04
C PRO A 26 5.77 12.98 -0.66
N PHE A 27 4.82 12.49 0.10
CA PHE A 27 4.73 11.11 0.53
C PHE A 27 3.28 10.65 0.60
N PHE A 28 3.07 9.34 0.66
CA PHE A 28 1.75 8.74 0.89
C PHE A 28 1.93 7.58 1.87
N ARG A 29 1.23 7.64 3.01
CA ARG A 29 1.23 6.55 3.97
C ARG A 29 0.08 5.59 3.66
N PHE A 30 0.42 4.33 3.49
CA PHE A 30 -0.52 3.26 3.19
C PHE A 30 -0.52 2.23 4.33
N ASN A 31 -1.59 2.23 5.11
CA ASN A 31 -1.78 1.29 6.22
C ASN A 31 -2.54 0.07 5.67
N THR A 32 -1.83 -0.99 5.37
CA THR A 32 -2.36 -2.11 4.59
C THR A 32 -3.50 -2.87 5.25
N GLU A 33 -3.55 -2.95 6.59
CA GLU A 33 -4.66 -3.60 7.28
C GLU A 33 -5.99 -2.87 7.08
N CYS A 34 -5.95 -1.58 6.79
CA CYS A 34 -7.11 -0.72 6.57
C CYS A 34 -7.50 -0.60 5.09
N LEU A 35 -6.98 -1.46 4.23
CA LEU A 35 -7.17 -1.36 2.78
C LEU A 35 -8.66 -1.25 2.39
N LEU A 36 -9.52 -2.07 3.00
CA LEU A 36 -10.94 -2.13 2.64
C LEU A 36 -11.81 -1.09 3.34
N THR A 37 -11.29 -0.42 4.38
CA THR A 37 -12.07 0.53 5.17
C THR A 37 -11.70 1.97 4.90
N ASP A 38 -10.41 2.26 4.66
CA ASP A 38 -9.89 3.62 4.59
C ASP A 38 -9.44 4.05 3.20
N TYR A 39 -9.38 3.11 2.24
CA TYR A 39 -8.82 3.38 0.91
C TYR A 39 -9.77 2.95 -0.20
N ALA A 40 -9.69 3.64 -1.33
CA ALA A 40 -10.30 3.26 -2.59
C ALA A 40 -9.20 3.05 -3.63
N ILE A 41 -9.29 1.96 -4.38
CA ILE A 41 -8.26 1.58 -5.34
C ILE A 41 -8.90 1.42 -6.70
N GLU A 42 -8.25 1.99 -7.72
CA GLU A 42 -8.67 1.86 -9.10
C GLU A 42 -7.50 1.43 -9.98
N TRP A 43 -7.72 0.45 -10.84
CA TRP A 43 -6.83 0.12 -11.93
C TRP A 43 -7.42 0.68 -13.22
N PHE A 44 -6.58 1.25 -14.07
CA PHE A 44 -7.03 1.82 -15.33
C PHE A 44 -5.98 1.67 -16.42
N CYS A 45 -6.42 1.78 -17.66
CA CYS A 45 -5.55 1.71 -18.84
C CYS A 45 -5.84 2.92 -19.72
N ILE A 46 -4.81 3.73 -19.96
CA ILE A 46 -4.90 4.91 -20.83
C ILE A 46 -3.78 4.78 -21.87
N ASN A 47 -4.13 4.82 -23.15
CA ASN A 47 -3.16 4.69 -24.25
C ASN A 47 -2.27 3.45 -24.12
N ASN A 48 -2.88 2.31 -23.76
CA ASN A 48 -2.20 1.02 -23.55
C ASN A 48 -1.22 1.02 -22.36
N ILE A 49 -1.25 2.02 -21.51
CA ILE A 49 -0.44 2.06 -20.28
C ILE A 49 -1.36 1.76 -19.10
N ILE A 50 -1.01 0.72 -18.35
CA ILE A 50 -1.74 0.34 -17.14
C ILE A 50 -1.15 1.09 -15.96
N ASP A 51 -2.02 1.73 -15.19
CA ASP A 51 -1.65 2.40 -13.96
C ASP A 51 -2.73 2.14 -12.90
N PHE A 52 -2.48 2.56 -11.68
CA PHE A 52 -3.45 2.43 -10.59
C PHE A 52 -3.43 3.69 -9.72
N SER A 53 -4.50 3.87 -8.96
CA SER A 53 -4.56 4.91 -7.93
C SER A 53 -4.95 4.31 -6.60
N ILE A 54 -4.40 4.87 -5.53
CA ILE A 54 -4.80 4.59 -4.16
C ILE A 54 -5.25 5.92 -3.56
N THR A 55 -6.50 5.98 -3.11
CA THR A 55 -7.06 7.16 -2.47
C THR A 55 -7.33 6.86 -1.01
N ASN A 56 -6.77 7.67 -0.12
CA ASN A 56 -7.17 7.66 1.28
C ASN A 56 -8.50 8.42 1.38
N THR A 57 -9.58 7.71 1.68
CA THR A 57 -10.93 8.29 1.70
C THR A 57 -11.19 9.18 2.90
N ILE A 58 -10.38 9.06 3.95
CA ILE A 58 -10.50 9.89 5.15
C ILE A 58 -9.88 11.27 4.91
N THR A 59 -8.68 11.31 4.33
CA THR A 59 -7.96 12.56 4.06
C THR A 59 -8.20 13.10 2.65
N ASN A 60 -8.83 12.30 1.78
CA ASN A 60 -9.10 12.62 0.38
C ASN A 60 -7.82 12.91 -0.42
N THR A 61 -6.75 12.18 -0.13
CA THR A 61 -5.49 12.25 -0.85
C THR A 61 -5.30 11.02 -1.74
N THR A 62 -4.72 11.22 -2.90
CA THR A 62 -4.54 10.16 -3.90
C THR A 62 -3.08 10.07 -4.35
N ILE A 63 -2.59 8.85 -4.54
CA ILE A 63 -1.32 8.58 -5.20
C ILE A 63 -1.58 7.71 -6.44
N LEU A 64 -0.91 8.05 -7.54
CA LEU A 64 -0.87 7.21 -8.73
C LEU A 64 0.35 6.30 -8.68
N GLY A 65 0.23 5.08 -9.20
CA GLY A 65 1.35 4.16 -9.28
C GLY A 65 2.56 4.76 -9.98
N SER A 66 2.33 5.51 -11.05
CA SER A 66 3.38 6.20 -11.80
C SER A 66 4.10 7.31 -11.02
N GLN A 67 3.51 7.80 -9.95
CA GLN A 67 4.12 8.83 -9.09
C GLN A 67 5.06 8.23 -8.03
N ILE A 68 5.01 6.91 -7.82
CA ILE A 68 5.82 6.25 -6.79
C ILE A 68 7.26 6.13 -7.30
N LYS A 69 8.20 6.79 -6.63
CA LYS A 69 9.62 6.78 -6.98
C LYS A 69 10.46 5.98 -6.00
N SER A 70 9.99 5.83 -4.78
CA SER A 70 10.64 5.02 -3.76
C SER A 70 9.60 4.48 -2.77
N ILE A 71 9.93 3.36 -2.14
CA ILE A 71 9.04 2.68 -1.20
C ILE A 71 9.81 2.43 0.08
N TRP A 72 9.19 2.77 1.20
CA TRP A 72 9.65 2.36 2.52
C TRP A 72 8.63 1.39 3.09
N GLU A 73 8.96 0.10 3.07
CA GLU A 73 8.10 -0.96 3.61
C GLU A 73 8.55 -1.25 5.03
N ARG A 74 7.73 -0.86 5.99
CA ARG A 74 8.08 -0.91 7.39
C ARG A 74 7.52 -2.16 8.08
N ARG A 75 6.20 -2.20 8.27
CA ARG A 75 5.52 -3.31 8.95
C ARG A 75 4.10 -3.47 8.42
N PRO A 76 3.94 -3.84 7.15
CA PRO A 76 2.60 -4.05 6.62
C PRO A 76 1.92 -5.23 7.28
N GLU A 77 0.63 -5.09 7.52
CA GLU A 77 -0.20 -6.16 8.06
C GLU A 77 -1.25 -6.55 7.02
N LYS A 78 -1.76 -7.78 7.13
CA LYS A 78 -2.83 -8.23 6.24
C LYS A 78 -4.13 -7.50 6.54
N PRO A 79 -4.96 -7.23 5.51
CA PRO A 79 -6.30 -6.69 5.71
C PRO A 79 -7.08 -7.58 6.69
N ASN A 80 -7.70 -6.96 7.70
CA ASN A 80 -8.39 -7.69 8.76
C ASN A 80 -9.83 -7.24 8.98
N LYS A 81 -10.25 -6.17 8.27
CA LYS A 81 -11.61 -5.63 8.39
C LYS A 81 -12.15 -5.24 7.02
N SER A 82 -13.45 -5.45 6.83
CA SER A 82 -14.18 -4.93 5.68
C SER A 82 -15.51 -4.34 6.16
N ASN A 83 -16.22 -3.65 5.26
CA ASN A 83 -17.55 -3.12 5.56
C ASN A 83 -18.66 -4.15 5.33
N ALA A 84 -18.31 -5.37 4.92
CA ALA A 84 -19.27 -6.45 4.73
C ALA A 84 -19.74 -7.00 6.08
N THR A 85 -21.05 -7.15 6.25
CA THR A 85 -21.66 -7.69 7.47
C THR A 85 -21.83 -9.19 7.44
N ASP A 86 -21.98 -9.77 6.24
CA ASP A 86 -22.06 -11.21 6.06
C ASP A 86 -20.68 -11.86 6.20
N PRO A 87 -20.54 -12.93 7.03
CA PRO A 87 -19.24 -13.58 7.22
C PRO A 87 -18.60 -14.12 5.95
N THR A 88 -19.40 -14.68 5.04
CA THR A 88 -18.90 -15.22 3.77
C THR A 88 -18.41 -14.08 2.87
N ALA A 89 -19.18 -13.01 2.75
CA ALA A 89 -18.78 -11.83 1.98
C ALA A 89 -17.53 -11.18 2.56
N ASN A 90 -17.42 -11.09 3.88
CA ASN A 90 -16.23 -10.55 4.55
C ASN A 90 -14.99 -11.37 4.22
N LYS A 91 -15.10 -12.70 4.25
CA LYS A 91 -13.98 -13.58 3.91
C LYS A 91 -13.50 -13.36 2.48
N ILE A 92 -14.44 -13.28 1.53
CA ILE A 92 -14.13 -13.03 0.13
C ILE A 92 -13.43 -11.68 -0.04
N CYS A 93 -13.93 -10.63 0.59
CA CYS A 93 -13.33 -9.30 0.54
C CYS A 93 -11.89 -9.31 1.08
N LEU A 94 -11.64 -10.00 2.19
CA LEU A 94 -10.30 -10.07 2.78
C LEU A 94 -9.33 -10.86 1.89
N GLU A 95 -9.78 -11.95 1.27
CA GLU A 95 -8.97 -12.73 0.34
C GLU A 95 -8.60 -11.91 -0.90
N GLU A 96 -9.56 -11.18 -1.48
CA GLU A 96 -9.33 -10.32 -2.63
C GLU A 96 -8.39 -9.17 -2.29
N ALA A 97 -8.53 -8.56 -1.11
CA ALA A 97 -7.65 -7.50 -0.67
C ALA A 97 -6.21 -8.00 -0.51
N ASN A 98 -6.02 -9.19 0.05
CA ASN A 98 -4.71 -9.79 0.20
C ASN A 98 -4.07 -10.09 -1.17
N ALA A 99 -4.86 -10.62 -2.11
CA ALA A 99 -4.40 -10.84 -3.48
C ALA A 99 -3.98 -9.54 -4.16
N PHE A 100 -4.74 -8.47 -3.96
CA PHE A 100 -4.37 -7.15 -4.48
C PHE A 100 -3.02 -6.68 -3.95
N LEU A 101 -2.74 -6.86 -2.65
CA LEU A 101 -1.45 -6.45 -2.07
C LEU A 101 -0.29 -7.22 -2.69
N VAL A 102 -0.47 -8.50 -3.00
CA VAL A 102 0.55 -9.29 -3.69
C VAL A 102 0.79 -8.73 -5.11
N ASP A 103 -0.28 -8.45 -5.84
CA ASP A 103 -0.18 -7.87 -7.18
C ASP A 103 0.50 -6.49 -7.16
N LEU A 104 0.20 -5.69 -6.15
CA LEU A 104 0.82 -4.38 -5.96
C LEU A 104 2.33 -4.49 -5.75
N GLN A 105 2.77 -5.44 -4.92
CA GLN A 105 4.20 -5.69 -4.72
C GLN A 105 4.91 -6.03 -6.02
N TYR A 106 4.32 -6.90 -6.85
CA TYR A 106 4.90 -7.26 -8.14
C TYR A 106 4.91 -6.07 -9.11
N SER A 107 3.87 -5.26 -9.12
CA SER A 107 3.80 -4.07 -9.97
C SER A 107 4.90 -3.07 -9.65
N LEU A 108 5.34 -3.01 -8.40
CA LEU A 108 6.32 -2.05 -7.89
C LEU A 108 7.71 -2.67 -7.68
N LYS A 109 7.95 -3.90 -8.15
CA LYS A 109 9.19 -4.64 -7.88
C LYS A 109 10.47 -3.95 -8.38
N ASN A 110 10.36 -3.09 -9.41
CA ASN A 110 11.51 -2.39 -9.99
C ASN A 110 11.73 -1.00 -9.37
N ILE A 111 10.89 -0.60 -8.42
CA ILE A 111 11.04 0.67 -7.72
C ILE A 111 12.00 0.47 -6.53
N PHE A 112 12.89 1.44 -6.33
CA PHE A 112 13.80 1.41 -5.18
C PHE A 112 13.00 1.28 -3.89
N SER A 113 13.35 0.30 -3.05
CA SER A 113 12.63 0.09 -1.79
C SER A 113 13.57 -0.31 -0.67
N ILE A 114 13.18 0.03 0.56
CA ILE A 114 13.85 -0.36 1.80
C ILE A 114 12.86 -1.27 2.54
N GLY A 115 13.31 -2.43 3.00
CA GLY A 115 12.49 -3.38 3.73
C GLY A 115 11.47 -4.12 2.86
N SER A 116 11.80 -4.41 1.59
CA SER A 116 10.86 -4.96 0.62
C SER A 116 10.42 -6.39 0.98
N ALA A 117 9.12 -6.59 1.14
CA ALA A 117 8.53 -7.91 1.37
C ALA A 117 8.69 -8.85 0.16
N VAL A 118 8.84 -8.31 -1.04
CA VAL A 118 9.10 -9.12 -2.24
C VAL A 118 10.43 -9.85 -2.10
N TYR A 119 11.47 -9.16 -1.67
CA TYR A 119 12.78 -9.77 -1.43
C TYR A 119 12.73 -10.78 -0.30
N ASP A 120 12.04 -10.45 0.78
CA ASP A 120 11.89 -11.36 1.92
C ASP A 120 11.17 -12.64 1.49
N ASN A 121 10.10 -12.53 0.70
CA ASN A 121 9.37 -13.68 0.17
C ASN A 121 10.24 -14.53 -0.76
N VAL A 122 11.03 -13.92 -1.62
CA VAL A 122 11.96 -14.63 -2.51
C VAL A 122 13.03 -15.35 -1.69
N ALA A 123 13.61 -14.69 -0.69
CA ALA A 123 14.60 -15.30 0.20
C ALA A 123 14.01 -16.49 0.98
N ALA A 124 12.80 -16.34 1.50
CA ALA A 124 12.10 -17.41 2.21
C ALA A 124 11.80 -18.60 1.31
N SER A 125 11.45 -18.39 0.05
CA SER A 125 11.13 -19.46 -0.90
C SER A 125 12.36 -20.29 -1.30
N LYS A 126 13.56 -19.79 -1.08
CA LYS A 126 14.82 -20.49 -1.38
C LYS A 126 15.31 -21.35 -0.20
N LEU A 127 14.72 -21.19 0.93
CA LEU A 127 15.05 -21.95 2.13
C LEU A 127 14.23 -23.22 2.20
#